data_a52c2453bd4badddc5ca796990adc207
#
_entry.id   a52c2453bd4badddc5ca796990adc207
#
_cell.length_a   1.000
_cell.length_b   1.000
_cell.length_c   1.000
_cell.angle_alpha   90.00
_cell.angle_beta   90.00
_cell.angle_gamma   90.00
#
_symmetry.space_group_name_H-M   'P 1'
#
loop_
_entity.id
_entity.type
_entity.pdbx_description
1 polymer ?
#
loop_
_entity_poly.entity_id
_entity_poly.type
_entity_poly.pdbx_seq_one_letter_code
_entity_poly.pdbx_strand_id
1 'polypeptide(L)'
;MNKVKKLVLFVLMLVLCMSLAGCRKPYDKPEFIKISPSQTGFLVPLTGDSTTQSAFESEELLAQHKVATKEIQIPHRWVQMGRMNWNGEWKPSAELIVVERKPVSRSWDSGDSAASSANRAIFGGSSDNIGIYVGMNCTAMIEEADAVKFLYRYNNTPLEQIIDNDIKKLVEDRFNIETSKYTSTELGAAKGQIMEAVKEYVIPYFKEYGITITVLGIKEDISYENPEIQKAIDAKFASEQELVIQQNKNEANIAKAEAEAKAMVMLAEAQAEANKLLAESLTGNLLEKMYYEKWDGKLPYIYGSDSTPIIQMP
;
A
#
# COMPACT_ATOMS: atom_id res chain seq x y z
N MET A 1 -75.74 61.18 -13.70
CA MET A 1 -74.53 60.54 -14.37
C MET A 1 -75.02 59.21 -14.83
N ASN A 2 -75.15 58.98 -16.14
CA ASN A 2 -75.86 57.82 -16.74
C ASN A 2 -75.19 56.47 -16.34
N LYS A 3 -76.02 55.44 -16.03
CA LYS A 3 -75.54 54.10 -15.71
C LYS A 3 -74.52 53.55 -16.68
N VAL A 4 -74.62 53.92 -17.96
CA VAL A 4 -73.69 53.55 -19.02
C VAL A 4 -72.31 54.16 -18.81
N LYS A 5 -72.20 55.43 -18.36
CA LYS A 5 -70.86 56.06 -18.06
C LYS A 5 -70.15 55.39 -16.86
N LYS A 6 -70.91 54.95 -15.87
CA LYS A 6 -70.35 54.20 -14.71
C LYS A 6 -69.91 52.81 -15.13
N LEU A 7 -70.63 52.12 -16.01
CA LEU A 7 -70.21 50.84 -16.54
C LEU A 7 -68.95 50.92 -17.39
N VAL A 8 -68.88 51.94 -18.27
CA VAL A 8 -67.67 52.17 -19.09
C VAL A 8 -66.44 52.50 -18.26
N LEU A 9 -66.62 53.33 -17.20
CA LEU A 9 -65.55 53.63 -16.26
C LEU A 9 -65.05 52.41 -15.50
N PHE A 10 -66.00 51.54 -15.09
CA PHE A 10 -65.66 50.29 -14.37
C PHE A 10 -64.92 49.32 -15.30
N VAL A 11 -65.36 49.14 -16.54
CA VAL A 11 -64.66 48.29 -17.53
C VAL A 11 -63.26 48.87 -17.85
N LEU A 12 -63.12 50.18 -17.98
CA LEU A 12 -61.85 50.81 -18.22
C LEU A 12 -60.88 50.61 -17.04
N MET A 13 -61.39 50.71 -15.82
CA MET A 13 -60.64 50.46 -14.59
C MET A 13 -60.19 48.98 -14.46
N LEU A 14 -61.04 48.06 -14.86
CA LEU A 14 -60.79 46.61 -14.88
C LEU A 14 -59.72 46.25 -15.93
N VAL A 15 -59.76 46.86 -17.11
CA VAL A 15 -58.75 46.70 -18.17
C VAL A 15 -57.42 47.29 -17.73
N LEU A 16 -57.45 48.44 -17.02
CA LEU A 16 -56.20 49.05 -16.47
C LEU A 16 -55.59 48.18 -15.37
N CYS A 17 -56.42 47.59 -14.47
CA CYS A 17 -55.93 46.65 -13.46
C CYS A 17 -55.36 45.37 -14.07
N MET A 18 -55.96 44.81 -15.11
CA MET A 18 -55.42 43.65 -15.82
C MET A 18 -54.10 43.95 -16.56
N SER A 19 -53.93 45.15 -17.13
CA SER A 19 -52.67 45.54 -17.79
C SER A 19 -51.51 45.74 -16.80
N LEU A 20 -51.79 46.11 -15.56
CA LEU A 20 -50.77 46.21 -14.49
C LEU A 20 -50.35 44.88 -13.88
N ALA A 21 -51.20 43.85 -13.93
CA ALA A 21 -50.93 42.54 -13.40
C ALA A 21 -50.03 41.69 -14.33
N GLY A 22 -49.97 41.99 -15.63
CA GLY A 22 -49.31 41.17 -16.65
C GLY A 22 -47.82 41.44 -16.89
N CYS A 23 -47.21 42.42 -16.20
CA CYS A 23 -45.87 42.91 -16.54
C CYS A 23 -44.76 42.52 -15.56
N ARG A 24 -44.92 41.43 -14.79
CA ARG A 24 -43.90 41.00 -13.83
C ARG A 24 -43.05 39.86 -14.39
N LYS A 25 -41.73 39.96 -14.19
CA LYS A 25 -40.83 38.85 -14.43
C LYS A 25 -41.24 37.66 -13.55
N PRO A 26 -41.20 36.43 -14.07
CA PRO A 26 -41.39 35.24 -13.21
C PRO A 26 -40.45 35.28 -12.03
N TYR A 27 -40.89 34.76 -10.89
CA TYR A 27 -40.00 34.63 -9.72
C TYR A 27 -38.89 33.64 -10.03
N ASP A 28 -37.70 33.95 -9.55
CA ASP A 28 -36.56 33.05 -9.58
C ASP A 28 -36.83 31.89 -8.63
N LYS A 29 -36.43 30.68 -9.03
CA LYS A 29 -36.43 29.50 -8.19
C LYS A 29 -34.99 29.25 -7.73
N PRO A 30 -34.64 29.59 -6.47
CA PRO A 30 -33.29 29.45 -6.01
C PRO A 30 -32.88 27.97 -6.01
N GLU A 31 -31.73 27.70 -6.57
CA GLU A 31 -31.09 26.37 -6.54
C GLU A 31 -30.02 26.33 -5.48
N PHE A 32 -30.14 25.37 -4.54
CA PHE A 32 -29.18 25.18 -3.45
C PHE A 32 -28.46 23.86 -3.66
N ILE A 33 -27.14 23.88 -3.57
CA ILE A 33 -26.28 22.68 -3.67
C ILE A 33 -25.55 22.49 -2.35
N LYS A 34 -25.60 21.27 -1.83
CA LYS A 34 -24.92 20.88 -0.58
C LYS A 34 -23.53 20.34 -0.90
N ILE A 35 -22.54 20.79 -0.12
CA ILE A 35 -21.14 20.35 -0.21
C ILE A 35 -20.84 19.50 1.02
N SER A 36 -20.42 18.26 0.80
CA SER A 36 -20.02 17.34 1.86
C SER A 36 -18.67 17.74 2.47
N PRO A 37 -18.34 17.35 3.73
CA PRO A 37 -17.05 17.65 4.34
C PRO A 37 -15.84 17.08 3.58
N SER A 38 -16.06 16.00 2.81
CA SER A 38 -15.05 15.39 1.94
C SER A 38 -14.91 16.06 0.57
N GLN A 39 -15.63 17.14 0.33
CA GLN A 39 -15.67 17.85 -0.93
C GLN A 39 -15.20 19.29 -0.76
N THR A 40 -14.60 19.84 -1.81
CA THR A 40 -14.31 21.26 -1.90
C THR A 40 -15.03 21.82 -3.13
N GLY A 41 -15.87 22.82 -2.93
CA GLY A 41 -16.63 23.49 -3.98
C GLY A 41 -15.94 24.77 -4.44
N PHE A 42 -16.04 25.05 -5.74
CA PHE A 42 -15.59 26.28 -6.36
C PHE A 42 -16.76 26.86 -7.18
N LEU A 43 -17.22 28.03 -6.79
CA LEU A 43 -18.30 28.72 -7.51
C LEU A 43 -17.73 29.66 -8.58
N VAL A 44 -17.61 29.17 -9.79
CA VAL A 44 -16.97 29.89 -10.89
C VAL A 44 -18.02 30.65 -11.69
N PRO A 45 -17.85 31.98 -11.95
CA PRO A 45 -18.78 32.76 -12.75
C PRO A 45 -18.74 32.30 -14.19
N LEU A 46 -19.92 32.07 -14.80
CA LEU A 46 -20.08 31.70 -16.22
C LEU A 46 -19.95 32.85 -17.20
N THR A 47 -20.04 34.09 -16.70
CA THR A 47 -19.95 35.28 -17.53
C THR A 47 -19.12 36.34 -16.84
N GLY A 48 -18.08 36.77 -17.52
CA GLY A 48 -17.23 37.88 -17.14
C GLY A 48 -17.06 38.86 -18.30
N ASP A 49 -16.39 39.97 -18.08
CA ASP A 49 -15.91 40.85 -19.15
C ASP A 49 -14.56 40.35 -19.68
N SER A 50 -14.10 40.91 -20.80
CA SER A 50 -12.85 40.53 -21.45
C SER A 50 -11.59 40.72 -20.58
N THR A 51 -11.68 41.57 -19.53
CA THR A 51 -10.56 41.84 -18.63
C THR A 51 -10.42 40.78 -17.53
N THR A 52 -11.52 40.16 -17.14
CA THR A 52 -11.54 39.05 -16.18
C THR A 52 -11.21 37.70 -16.82
N GLN A 53 -11.42 37.57 -18.14
CA GLN A 53 -11.14 36.31 -18.86
C GLN A 53 -9.66 35.91 -18.88
N SER A 54 -8.74 36.88 -18.91
CA SER A 54 -7.30 36.58 -18.87
C SER A 54 -6.81 36.04 -17.53
N ALA A 55 -7.55 36.29 -16.45
CA ALA A 55 -7.24 35.80 -15.10
C ALA A 55 -7.96 34.48 -14.76
N PHE A 56 -8.87 34.02 -15.64
CA PHE A 56 -9.72 32.84 -15.38
C PHE A 56 -8.93 31.54 -15.29
N GLU A 57 -7.74 31.48 -15.85
CA GLU A 57 -6.85 30.33 -15.85
C GLU A 57 -5.83 30.36 -14.68
N SER A 58 -5.96 31.26 -13.71
CA SER A 58 -5.00 31.34 -12.60
C SER A 58 -5.46 30.59 -11.35
N GLU A 59 -4.49 30.00 -10.61
CA GLU A 59 -4.76 29.37 -9.32
C GLU A 59 -5.33 30.38 -8.30
N GLU A 60 -4.88 31.63 -8.36
CA GLU A 60 -5.34 32.69 -7.47
C GLU A 60 -6.83 32.99 -7.65
N LEU A 61 -7.33 32.97 -8.90
CA LEU A 61 -8.74 33.17 -9.16
C LEU A 61 -9.58 32.00 -8.63
N LEU A 62 -9.14 30.78 -8.85
CA LEU A 62 -9.82 29.60 -8.30
C LEU A 62 -9.83 29.62 -6.78
N ALA A 63 -8.75 30.04 -6.13
CA ALA A 63 -8.68 30.18 -4.67
C ALA A 63 -9.69 31.19 -4.13
N GLN A 64 -9.92 32.33 -4.83
CA GLN A 64 -10.92 33.35 -4.47
C GLN A 64 -12.36 32.83 -4.56
N HIS A 65 -12.62 31.88 -5.45
CA HIS A 65 -13.95 31.29 -5.67
C HIS A 65 -14.23 30.03 -4.82
N LYS A 66 -13.32 29.67 -3.93
CA LYS A 66 -13.51 28.54 -3.00
C LYS A 66 -14.68 28.81 -2.07
N VAL A 67 -15.61 27.87 -1.98
CA VAL A 67 -16.80 27.94 -1.14
C VAL A 67 -16.48 27.53 0.28
N ALA A 68 -16.76 28.39 1.25
CA ALA A 68 -16.52 28.14 2.68
C ALA A 68 -17.78 27.61 3.43
N THR A 69 -18.90 27.42 2.74
CA THR A 69 -20.19 27.02 3.33
C THR A 69 -20.58 25.59 2.93
N LYS A 70 -21.36 24.92 3.79
CA LYS A 70 -21.88 23.58 3.51
C LYS A 70 -23.00 23.53 2.46
N GLU A 71 -23.61 24.66 2.20
CA GLU A 71 -24.67 24.82 1.24
C GLU A 71 -24.51 26.18 0.57
N ILE A 72 -24.61 26.19 -0.74
CA ILE A 72 -24.50 27.44 -1.52
C ILE A 72 -25.68 27.55 -2.47
N GLN A 73 -26.16 28.76 -2.62
CA GLN A 73 -27.16 29.11 -3.60
C GLN A 73 -26.44 29.47 -4.91
N ILE A 74 -26.84 28.83 -6.01
CA ILE A 74 -26.38 29.21 -7.36
C ILE A 74 -27.01 30.55 -7.72
N PRO A 75 -26.23 31.60 -8.02
CA PRO A 75 -26.77 32.86 -8.45
C PRO A 75 -27.34 32.77 -9.88
N HIS A 76 -28.55 33.28 -10.08
CA HIS A 76 -29.21 33.32 -11.39
C HIS A 76 -29.20 34.73 -11.93
N ARG A 77 -29.20 34.86 -13.27
CA ARG A 77 -29.43 36.10 -13.97
C ARG A 77 -30.62 35.97 -14.89
N TRP A 78 -31.38 37.07 -15.03
CA TRP A 78 -32.46 37.16 -16.01
C TRP A 78 -31.90 37.35 -17.42
N VAL A 79 -32.23 36.45 -18.32
CA VAL A 79 -31.90 36.56 -19.76
C VAL A 79 -33.17 36.87 -20.51
N GLN A 80 -33.26 38.09 -21.05
CA GLN A 80 -34.38 38.53 -21.84
C GLN A 80 -34.34 37.87 -23.23
N MET A 81 -35.44 37.20 -23.63
CA MET A 81 -35.54 36.51 -24.92
C MET A 81 -36.36 37.23 -25.96
N GLY A 82 -36.93 38.38 -25.66
CA GLY A 82 -37.80 39.08 -26.57
C GLY A 82 -37.89 40.58 -26.29
N ARG A 83 -38.82 41.27 -27.00
CA ARG A 83 -39.02 42.73 -26.90
C ARG A 83 -39.51 43.17 -25.54
N MET A 84 -40.26 42.31 -24.84
CA MET A 84 -40.87 42.59 -23.56
C MET A 84 -39.96 42.15 -22.41
N ASN A 85 -39.82 42.98 -21.38
CA ASN A 85 -38.93 42.76 -20.27
C ASN A 85 -39.28 41.53 -19.41
N TRP A 86 -40.53 41.00 -19.49
CA TRP A 86 -41.00 39.81 -18.85
C TRP A 86 -40.86 38.53 -19.71
N ASN A 87 -40.46 38.68 -20.98
CA ASN A 87 -40.21 37.55 -21.86
C ASN A 87 -38.73 37.14 -21.77
N GLY A 88 -38.44 36.14 -20.95
CA GLY A 88 -37.10 35.66 -20.71
C GLY A 88 -37.11 34.49 -19.73
N GLU A 89 -35.94 34.09 -19.33
CA GLU A 89 -35.74 33.00 -18.36
C GLU A 89 -34.60 33.33 -17.37
N TRP A 90 -34.69 32.76 -16.20
CA TRP A 90 -33.60 32.79 -15.24
C TRP A 90 -32.59 31.72 -15.63
N LYS A 91 -31.32 32.10 -15.81
CA LYS A 91 -30.21 31.20 -16.11
C LYS A 91 -29.14 31.29 -15.02
N PRO A 92 -28.49 30.19 -14.67
CA PRO A 92 -27.35 30.24 -13.78
C PRO A 92 -26.30 31.21 -14.29
N SER A 93 -25.75 32.05 -13.41
CA SER A 93 -24.67 32.99 -13.74
C SER A 93 -23.32 32.48 -13.21
N ALA A 94 -23.32 31.43 -12.43
CA ALA A 94 -22.13 30.74 -11.96
C ALA A 94 -22.35 29.20 -11.97
N GLU A 95 -21.27 28.46 -12.07
CA GLU A 95 -21.23 27.00 -11.99
C GLU A 95 -20.49 26.57 -10.73
N LEU A 96 -21.01 25.56 -10.04
CA LEU A 96 -20.34 24.96 -8.91
C LEU A 96 -19.53 23.75 -9.38
N ILE A 97 -18.21 23.85 -9.31
CA ILE A 97 -17.30 22.73 -9.56
C ILE A 97 -16.98 22.11 -8.20
N VAL A 98 -17.20 20.80 -8.06
CA VAL A 98 -16.98 20.07 -6.80
C VAL A 98 -15.82 19.10 -6.99
N VAL A 99 -14.76 19.30 -6.21
CA VAL A 99 -13.60 18.41 -6.16
C VAL A 99 -13.81 17.40 -5.04
N GLU A 100 -13.84 16.13 -5.36
CA GLU A 100 -13.92 15.03 -4.39
C GLU A 100 -12.54 14.77 -3.78
N ARG A 101 -12.44 14.82 -2.44
CA ARG A 101 -11.17 14.69 -1.71
C ARG A 101 -10.98 13.34 -1.01
N LYS A 102 -11.94 12.44 -1.15
CA LYS A 102 -11.88 11.13 -0.52
C LYS A 102 -10.67 10.34 -1.01
N PRO A 103 -10.03 9.55 -0.12
CA PRO A 103 -9.01 8.61 -0.54
C PRO A 103 -9.57 7.60 -1.54
N VAL A 104 -8.85 7.41 -2.63
CA VAL A 104 -9.15 6.44 -3.68
C VAL A 104 -8.01 5.43 -3.72
N SER A 105 -8.36 4.15 -3.59
CA SER A 105 -7.40 3.03 -3.66
C SER A 105 -7.60 2.27 -4.96
N ARG A 106 -6.49 2.02 -5.65
CA ARG A 106 -6.44 1.21 -6.86
C ARG A 106 -5.40 0.11 -6.72
N SER A 107 -5.68 -1.04 -7.32
CA SER A 107 -4.74 -2.16 -7.41
C SER A 107 -4.49 -2.48 -8.87
N TRP A 108 -3.24 -2.67 -9.21
CA TRP A 108 -2.78 -3.09 -10.54
C TRP A 108 -2.22 -4.51 -10.41
N ASP A 109 -3.07 -5.49 -10.68
CA ASP A 109 -2.79 -6.90 -10.47
C ASP A 109 -2.45 -7.61 -11.78
N SER A 110 -1.67 -8.68 -11.71
CA SER A 110 -1.26 -9.49 -12.87
C SER A 110 -2.34 -10.43 -13.41
N GLY A 111 -3.54 -10.44 -12.82
CA GLY A 111 -4.58 -11.36 -13.19
C GLY A 111 -5.01 -11.25 -14.67
N ASP A 112 -5.02 -12.36 -15.38
CA ASP A 112 -5.54 -12.48 -16.75
C ASP A 112 -7.01 -12.06 -16.89
N SER A 113 -7.71 -11.98 -15.78
CA SER A 113 -9.10 -11.54 -15.66
C SER A 113 -9.27 -10.03 -15.51
N ALA A 114 -8.21 -9.24 -15.57
CA ALA A 114 -8.33 -7.79 -15.57
C ALA A 114 -9.08 -7.35 -16.84
N ALA A 115 -10.38 -7.13 -16.68
CA ALA A 115 -11.29 -6.74 -17.75
C ALA A 115 -10.95 -5.38 -18.40
N SER A 116 -9.99 -4.65 -17.84
CA SER A 116 -9.49 -3.40 -18.39
C SER A 116 -7.97 -3.29 -18.28
N SER A 117 -7.35 -2.65 -19.26
CA SER A 117 -5.91 -2.31 -19.24
C SER A 117 -5.50 -1.48 -18.01
N ALA A 118 -6.45 -0.78 -17.39
CA ALA A 118 -6.23 0.03 -16.19
C ALA A 118 -5.78 -0.80 -14.98
N ASN A 119 -6.24 -2.05 -14.85
CA ASN A 119 -5.91 -2.91 -13.70
C ASN A 119 -4.73 -3.86 -13.96
N ARG A 120 -4.06 -3.77 -15.11
CA ARG A 120 -2.89 -4.59 -15.38
C ARG A 120 -1.77 -4.33 -14.41
N ALA A 121 -1.04 -5.40 -14.07
CA ALA A 121 0.21 -5.30 -13.33
C ALA A 121 1.21 -4.37 -14.01
N ILE A 122 2.09 -3.81 -13.21
CA ILE A 122 3.17 -2.94 -13.68
C ILE A 122 4.20 -3.80 -14.41
N PHE A 123 4.54 -3.40 -15.63
CA PHE A 123 5.57 -4.06 -16.44
C PHE A 123 6.93 -3.41 -16.23
N GLY A 124 7.98 -4.24 -16.23
CA GLY A 124 9.37 -3.78 -16.22
C GLY A 124 10.27 -4.78 -16.91
N GLY A 125 11.49 -4.35 -17.22
CA GLY A 125 12.54 -5.20 -17.80
C GLY A 125 13.74 -5.27 -16.87
N SER A 126 14.36 -6.45 -16.77
CA SER A 126 15.63 -6.63 -16.09
C SER A 126 16.82 -6.30 -17.01
N SER A 127 18.03 -6.18 -16.45
CA SER A 127 19.26 -5.92 -17.22
C SER A 127 19.61 -7.04 -18.22
N ASP A 128 19.12 -8.23 -17.98
CA ASP A 128 19.25 -9.41 -18.86
C ASP A 128 18.09 -9.58 -19.87
N ASN A 129 17.31 -8.49 -20.10
CA ASN A 129 16.21 -8.41 -21.05
C ASN A 129 15.06 -9.40 -20.77
N ILE A 130 14.82 -9.72 -19.52
CA ILE A 130 13.68 -10.54 -19.11
C ILE A 130 12.54 -9.63 -18.67
N GLY A 131 11.38 -9.80 -19.30
CA GLY A 131 10.14 -9.10 -18.94
C GLY A 131 9.60 -9.59 -17.60
N ILE A 132 9.20 -8.64 -16.74
CA ILE A 132 8.64 -8.91 -15.42
C ILE A 132 7.34 -8.15 -15.20
N TYR A 133 6.47 -8.71 -14.41
CA TYR A 133 5.24 -8.08 -13.93
C TYR A 133 5.23 -8.05 -12.41
N VAL A 134 4.74 -6.94 -11.86
CA VAL A 134 4.58 -6.76 -10.41
C VAL A 134 3.19 -6.19 -10.12
N GLY A 135 2.46 -6.85 -9.24
CA GLY A 135 1.22 -6.30 -8.71
C GLY A 135 1.51 -5.18 -7.72
N MET A 136 0.93 -4.00 -7.94
CA MET A 136 1.09 -2.84 -7.06
C MET A 136 -0.26 -2.29 -6.62
N ASN A 137 -0.26 -1.61 -5.49
CA ASN A 137 -1.40 -0.83 -5.01
C ASN A 137 -1.00 0.63 -4.84
N CYS A 138 -1.96 1.50 -5.14
CA CYS A 138 -1.82 2.94 -4.96
C CYS A 138 -3.05 3.48 -4.25
N THR A 139 -2.86 4.29 -3.22
CA THR A 139 -3.92 5.06 -2.59
C THR A 139 -3.52 6.52 -2.63
N ALA A 140 -4.38 7.34 -3.19
CA ALA A 140 -4.17 8.76 -3.30
C ALA A 140 -5.40 9.55 -2.83
N MET A 141 -5.19 10.78 -2.41
CA MET A 141 -6.24 11.71 -1.99
C MET A 141 -5.85 13.13 -2.35
N ILE A 142 -6.83 14.03 -2.34
CA ILE A 142 -6.60 15.45 -2.52
C ILE A 142 -6.76 16.14 -1.18
N GLU A 143 -5.75 16.87 -0.74
CA GLU A 143 -5.86 17.68 0.47
C GLU A 143 -6.65 18.97 0.20
N GLU A 144 -7.30 19.52 1.22
CA GLU A 144 -8.11 20.73 1.05
C GLU A 144 -7.30 21.93 0.57
N ALA A 145 -6.05 22.04 1.02
CA ALA A 145 -5.14 23.11 0.62
C ALA A 145 -4.72 22.99 -0.86
N ASP A 146 -4.65 21.76 -1.35
CA ASP A 146 -4.16 21.46 -2.71
C ASP A 146 -5.28 21.31 -3.75
N ALA A 147 -6.56 21.40 -3.31
CA ALA A 147 -7.71 21.24 -4.21
C ALA A 147 -7.72 22.28 -5.36
N VAL A 148 -7.19 23.46 -5.15
CA VAL A 148 -7.05 24.52 -6.18
C VAL A 148 -6.07 24.08 -7.27
N LYS A 149 -4.87 23.62 -6.86
CA LYS A 149 -3.82 23.14 -7.77
C LYS A 149 -4.31 21.95 -8.59
N PHE A 150 -4.99 21.02 -7.91
CA PHE A 150 -5.61 19.87 -8.55
C PHE A 150 -6.62 20.29 -9.62
N LEU A 151 -7.56 21.19 -9.28
CA LEU A 151 -8.57 21.67 -10.21
C LEU A 151 -7.94 22.39 -11.42
N TYR A 152 -6.95 23.24 -11.17
CA TYR A 152 -6.23 23.96 -12.22
C TYR A 152 -5.54 23.01 -13.22
N ARG A 153 -4.93 21.94 -12.70
CA ARG A 153 -4.16 20.99 -13.54
C ARG A 153 -5.02 19.97 -14.24
N TYR A 154 -6.00 19.39 -13.54
CA TYR A 154 -6.76 18.23 -13.99
C TYR A 154 -8.20 18.52 -14.37
N ASN A 155 -8.65 19.77 -14.25
CA ASN A 155 -9.97 20.25 -14.67
C ASN A 155 -11.10 19.30 -14.25
N ASN A 156 -11.17 18.97 -12.95
CA ASN A 156 -12.20 18.10 -12.36
C ASN A 156 -12.23 16.65 -12.91
N THR A 157 -11.12 16.18 -13.48
CA THR A 157 -11.00 14.76 -13.85
C THR A 157 -11.08 13.89 -12.60
N PRO A 158 -11.86 12.79 -12.58
CA PRO A 158 -11.93 11.90 -11.43
C PRO A 158 -10.56 11.35 -11.02
N LEU A 159 -10.24 11.37 -9.72
CA LEU A 159 -8.95 10.92 -9.19
C LEU A 159 -8.63 9.47 -9.58
N GLU A 160 -9.65 8.63 -9.70
CA GLU A 160 -9.52 7.24 -10.17
C GLU A 160 -8.87 7.14 -11.55
N GLN A 161 -9.30 8.00 -12.48
CA GLN A 161 -8.75 8.03 -13.84
C GLN A 161 -7.30 8.53 -13.85
N ILE A 162 -6.97 9.49 -13.00
CA ILE A 162 -5.61 10.01 -12.87
C ILE A 162 -4.68 8.95 -12.30
N ILE A 163 -5.15 8.19 -11.30
CA ILE A 163 -4.37 7.07 -10.73
C ILE A 163 -4.08 6.03 -11.81
N ASP A 164 -5.09 5.63 -12.59
CA ASP A 164 -4.96 4.56 -13.57
C ASP A 164 -4.21 4.98 -14.84
N ASN A 165 -4.21 6.26 -15.19
CA ASN A 165 -3.55 6.76 -16.39
C ASN A 165 -2.19 7.41 -16.11
N ASP A 166 -2.17 8.44 -15.24
CA ASP A 166 -0.98 9.26 -15.07
C ASP A 166 -0.04 8.70 -14.00
N ILE A 167 -0.59 8.36 -12.81
CA ILE A 167 0.24 7.81 -11.71
C ILE A 167 0.81 6.46 -12.12
N LYS A 168 -0.04 5.58 -12.67
CA LYS A 168 0.39 4.26 -13.13
C LYS A 168 1.51 4.33 -14.14
N LYS A 169 1.37 5.17 -15.17
CA LYS A 169 2.40 5.32 -16.21
C LYS A 169 3.74 5.80 -15.65
N LEU A 170 3.70 6.78 -14.73
CA LEU A 170 4.93 7.27 -14.12
C LEU A 170 5.57 6.22 -13.20
N VAL A 171 4.75 5.46 -12.47
CA VAL A 171 5.22 4.31 -11.66
C VAL A 171 5.85 3.26 -12.55
N GLU A 172 5.21 2.90 -13.67
CA GLU A 172 5.70 1.90 -14.63
C GLU A 172 7.03 2.33 -15.26
N ASP A 173 7.12 3.60 -15.70
CA ASP A 173 8.34 4.17 -16.27
C ASP A 173 9.50 4.13 -15.26
N ARG A 174 9.27 4.60 -14.03
CA ARG A 174 10.29 4.59 -12.98
C ARG A 174 10.65 3.20 -12.53
N PHE A 175 9.68 2.32 -12.38
CA PHE A 175 9.92 0.93 -12.06
C PHE A 175 10.81 0.25 -13.10
N ASN A 176 10.53 0.45 -14.39
CA ASN A 176 11.33 -0.09 -15.48
C ASN A 176 12.77 0.45 -15.48
N ILE A 177 12.97 1.74 -15.21
CA ILE A 177 14.32 2.33 -15.08
C ILE A 177 15.09 1.68 -13.92
N GLU A 178 14.43 1.48 -12.79
CA GLU A 178 15.10 0.90 -11.61
C GLU A 178 15.37 -0.60 -11.78
N THR A 179 14.44 -1.37 -12.34
CA THR A 179 14.60 -2.81 -12.54
C THR A 179 15.67 -3.14 -13.58
N SER A 180 15.86 -2.28 -14.59
CA SER A 180 16.90 -2.46 -15.61
C SER A 180 18.34 -2.40 -15.08
N LYS A 181 18.54 -2.00 -13.84
CA LYS A 181 19.84 -2.00 -13.15
C LYS A 181 20.22 -3.37 -12.57
N TYR A 182 19.26 -4.28 -12.44
CA TYR A 182 19.41 -5.58 -11.78
C TYR A 182 19.16 -6.73 -12.73
N THR A 183 19.83 -7.85 -12.51
CA THR A 183 19.52 -9.09 -13.22
C THR A 183 18.24 -9.73 -12.69
N SER A 184 17.62 -10.58 -13.46
CA SER A 184 16.39 -11.30 -13.06
C SER A 184 16.52 -12.03 -11.73
N THR A 185 17.69 -12.55 -11.41
CA THR A 185 17.96 -13.26 -10.15
C THR A 185 18.17 -12.35 -8.95
N GLU A 186 18.56 -11.09 -9.16
CA GLU A 186 18.79 -10.10 -8.10
C GLU A 186 17.53 -9.31 -7.75
N LEU A 187 16.56 -9.24 -8.65
CA LEU A 187 15.35 -8.45 -8.49
C LEU A 187 14.58 -8.78 -7.20
N GLY A 188 14.50 -10.06 -6.84
CA GLY A 188 13.82 -10.49 -5.62
C GLY A 188 14.41 -9.87 -4.34
N ALA A 189 15.74 -9.80 -4.27
CA ALA A 189 16.44 -9.19 -3.13
C ALA A 189 16.39 -7.65 -3.18
N ALA A 190 16.41 -7.06 -4.38
CA ALA A 190 16.45 -5.62 -4.60
C ALA A 190 15.07 -4.94 -4.57
N LYS A 191 13.96 -5.69 -4.55
CA LYS A 191 12.60 -5.13 -4.68
C LYS A 191 12.29 -3.99 -3.70
N GLY A 192 12.83 -4.06 -2.49
CA GLY A 192 12.66 -3.00 -1.49
C GLY A 192 13.33 -1.69 -1.90
N GLN A 193 14.56 -1.77 -2.40
CA GLN A 193 15.33 -0.61 -2.86
C GLN A 193 14.71 0.01 -4.11
N ILE A 194 14.28 -0.84 -5.05
CA ILE A 194 13.59 -0.41 -6.27
C ILE A 194 12.32 0.36 -5.91
N MET A 195 11.51 -0.18 -4.99
CA MET A 195 10.27 0.46 -4.60
C MET A 195 10.49 1.79 -3.88
N GLU A 196 11.53 1.89 -3.07
CA GLU A 196 11.87 3.16 -2.40
C GLU A 196 12.27 4.23 -3.42
N ALA A 197 13.12 3.89 -4.39
CA ALA A 197 13.50 4.81 -5.47
C ALA A 197 12.30 5.26 -6.32
N VAL A 198 11.33 4.37 -6.57
CA VAL A 198 10.08 4.72 -7.25
C VAL A 198 9.28 5.72 -6.43
N LYS A 199 9.12 5.47 -5.12
CA LYS A 199 8.37 6.36 -4.21
C LYS A 199 9.00 7.75 -4.10
N GLU A 200 10.33 7.80 -3.92
CA GLU A 200 11.08 9.06 -3.81
C GLU A 200 10.89 9.98 -5.02
N TYR A 201 10.62 9.40 -6.17
CA TYR A 201 10.36 10.19 -7.38
C TYR A 201 8.87 10.49 -7.58
N VAL A 202 8.01 9.48 -7.47
CA VAL A 202 6.58 9.58 -7.83
C VAL A 202 5.80 10.42 -6.84
N ILE A 203 6.04 10.25 -5.53
CA ILE A 203 5.26 10.93 -4.49
C ILE A 203 5.44 12.45 -4.53
N PRO A 204 6.67 13.01 -4.57
CA PRO A 204 6.87 14.45 -4.66
C PRO A 204 6.32 15.03 -5.97
N TYR A 205 6.47 14.30 -7.08
CA TYR A 205 5.98 14.74 -8.38
C TYR A 205 4.47 15.03 -8.35
N PHE A 206 3.65 14.09 -7.87
CA PHE A 206 2.20 14.31 -7.82
C PHE A 206 1.76 15.25 -6.70
N LYS A 207 2.55 15.39 -5.63
CA LYS A 207 2.29 16.39 -4.58
C LYS A 207 2.37 17.81 -5.12
N GLU A 208 3.26 18.08 -6.06
CA GLU A 208 3.37 19.38 -6.73
C GLU A 208 2.08 19.75 -7.49
N TYR A 209 1.38 18.75 -8.02
CA TYR A 209 0.10 18.93 -8.74
C TYR A 209 -1.14 18.76 -7.86
N GLY A 210 -0.98 18.72 -6.56
CA GLY A 210 -2.10 18.70 -5.61
C GLY A 210 -2.66 17.33 -5.29
N ILE A 211 -1.94 16.23 -5.63
CA ILE A 211 -2.32 14.86 -5.30
C ILE A 211 -1.37 14.30 -4.24
N THR A 212 -1.93 13.90 -3.11
CA THR A 212 -1.18 13.25 -2.03
C THR A 212 -1.32 11.73 -2.16
N ILE A 213 -0.23 11.06 -2.52
CA ILE A 213 -0.16 9.59 -2.51
C ILE A 213 0.15 9.15 -1.09
N THR A 214 -0.79 8.46 -0.45
CA THR A 214 -0.65 7.97 0.94
C THR A 214 -0.07 6.56 1.01
N VAL A 215 -0.38 5.73 0.02
CA VAL A 215 0.14 4.37 -0.09
C VAL A 215 0.58 4.13 -1.54
N LEU A 216 1.80 3.65 -1.69
CA LEU A 216 2.29 3.10 -2.95
C LEU A 216 3.16 1.90 -2.58
N GLY A 217 2.80 0.71 -3.03
CA GLY A 217 3.52 -0.50 -2.61
C GLY A 217 3.29 -1.69 -3.51
N ILE A 218 4.16 -2.68 -3.34
CA ILE A 218 4.05 -3.98 -4.00
C ILE A 218 2.97 -4.79 -3.26
N LYS A 219 2.01 -5.32 -4.00
CA LYS A 219 0.94 -6.19 -3.51
C LYS A 219 1.26 -7.66 -3.80
N GLU A 220 1.78 -7.94 -4.99
CA GLU A 220 2.12 -9.29 -5.44
C GLU A 220 3.60 -9.36 -5.80
N ASP A 221 4.20 -10.53 -5.59
CA ASP A 221 5.60 -10.73 -5.92
C ASP A 221 5.85 -10.63 -7.43
N ILE A 222 7.14 -10.49 -7.78
CA ILE A 222 7.59 -10.42 -9.16
C ILE A 222 7.24 -11.73 -9.87
N SER A 223 6.57 -11.63 -10.99
CA SER A 223 6.31 -12.73 -11.91
C SER A 223 7.01 -12.46 -13.24
N TYR A 224 7.47 -13.53 -13.90
CA TYR A 224 8.20 -13.39 -15.15
C TYR A 224 7.25 -13.62 -16.33
N GLU A 225 7.45 -12.87 -17.41
CA GLU A 225 6.65 -12.96 -18.62
C GLU A 225 6.69 -14.38 -19.21
N ASN A 226 7.87 -15.05 -19.17
CA ASN A 226 8.01 -16.42 -19.61
C ASN A 226 7.91 -17.39 -18.42
N PRO A 227 6.90 -18.29 -18.38
CA PRO A 227 6.72 -19.27 -17.30
C PRO A 227 7.88 -20.25 -17.12
N GLU A 228 8.67 -20.52 -18.19
CA GLU A 228 9.84 -21.38 -18.10
C GLU A 228 10.98 -20.71 -17.32
N ILE A 229 11.14 -19.41 -17.47
CA ILE A 229 12.10 -18.63 -16.72
C ILE A 229 11.72 -18.62 -15.23
N GLN A 230 10.43 -18.42 -14.93
CA GLN A 230 9.93 -18.53 -13.56
C GLN A 230 10.31 -19.88 -12.94
N LYS A 231 10.03 -20.99 -13.63
CA LYS A 231 10.38 -22.33 -13.14
C LYS A 231 11.89 -22.53 -12.93
N ALA A 232 12.72 -21.98 -13.83
CA ALA A 232 14.17 -22.07 -13.71
C ALA A 232 14.69 -21.28 -12.49
N ILE A 233 14.14 -20.10 -12.23
CA ILE A 233 14.48 -19.27 -11.09
C ILE A 233 14.00 -19.93 -9.79
N ASP A 234 12.78 -20.45 -9.75
CA ASP A 234 12.24 -21.18 -8.60
C ASP A 234 13.08 -22.41 -8.26
N ALA A 235 13.50 -23.17 -9.30
CA ALA A 235 14.38 -24.33 -9.14
C ALA A 235 15.77 -23.93 -8.60
N LYS A 236 16.32 -22.79 -9.06
CA LYS A 236 17.59 -22.26 -8.54
C LYS A 236 17.48 -21.88 -7.07
N PHE A 237 16.45 -21.14 -6.70
CA PHE A 237 16.20 -20.77 -5.28
C PHE A 237 15.98 -22.01 -4.40
N ALA A 238 15.22 -23.00 -4.87
CA ALA A 238 15.03 -24.25 -4.16
C ALA A 238 16.38 -24.99 -3.91
N SER A 239 17.24 -25.06 -4.93
CA SER A 239 18.55 -25.66 -4.83
C SER A 239 19.47 -24.88 -3.86
N GLU A 240 19.47 -23.57 -3.89
CA GLU A 240 20.24 -22.72 -2.96
C GLU A 240 19.76 -22.92 -1.51
N GLN A 241 18.44 -22.98 -1.30
CA GLN A 241 17.86 -23.29 0.02
C GLN A 241 18.26 -24.68 0.52
N GLU A 242 18.26 -25.67 -0.36
CA GLU A 242 18.67 -27.03 -0.02
C GLU A 242 20.14 -27.09 0.39
N LEU A 243 21.04 -26.37 -0.33
CA LEU A 243 22.45 -26.25 0.07
C LEU A 243 22.62 -25.60 1.44
N VAL A 244 21.89 -24.53 1.76
CA VAL A 244 21.94 -23.88 3.07
C VAL A 244 21.43 -24.83 4.17
N ILE A 245 20.34 -25.54 3.93
CA ILE A 245 19.85 -26.55 4.86
C ILE A 245 20.88 -27.67 5.10
N GLN A 246 21.55 -28.12 4.03
CA GLN A 246 22.58 -29.15 4.13
C GLN A 246 23.81 -28.66 4.90
N GLN A 247 24.26 -27.43 4.68
CA GLN A 247 25.33 -26.80 5.45
C GLN A 247 24.97 -26.72 6.94
N ASN A 248 23.79 -26.20 7.27
CA ASN A 248 23.33 -26.09 8.66
C ASN A 248 23.23 -27.48 9.34
N LYS A 249 22.77 -28.51 8.61
CA LYS A 249 22.77 -29.89 9.12
C LYS A 249 24.18 -30.43 9.40
N ASN A 250 25.11 -30.15 8.48
CA ASN A 250 26.50 -30.57 8.65
C ASN A 250 27.15 -29.89 9.85
N GLU A 251 26.94 -28.57 10.00
CA GLU A 251 27.43 -27.80 11.15
C GLU A 251 26.84 -28.34 12.48
N ALA A 252 25.53 -28.57 12.49
CA ALA A 252 24.86 -29.17 13.67
C ALA A 252 25.40 -30.56 14.02
N ASN A 253 25.68 -31.41 13.01
CA ASN A 253 26.25 -32.74 13.22
C ASN A 253 27.69 -32.66 13.75
N ILE A 254 28.52 -31.74 13.24
CA ILE A 254 29.88 -31.49 13.73
C ILE A 254 29.83 -31.03 15.19
N ALA A 255 29.00 -30.01 15.48
CA ALA A 255 28.86 -29.51 16.85
C ALA A 255 28.38 -30.59 17.83
N LYS A 256 27.47 -31.48 17.39
CA LYS A 256 27.01 -32.61 18.19
C LYS A 256 28.14 -33.61 18.44
N ALA A 257 28.90 -33.98 17.41
CA ALA A 257 30.03 -34.91 17.55
C ALA A 257 31.13 -34.35 18.47
N GLU A 258 31.42 -33.03 18.36
CA GLU A 258 32.35 -32.35 19.27
C GLU A 258 31.85 -32.34 20.73
N ALA A 259 30.57 -32.08 20.94
CA ALA A 259 29.96 -32.13 22.27
C ALA A 259 30.00 -33.52 22.87
N GLU A 260 29.72 -34.58 22.10
CA GLU A 260 29.79 -35.97 22.50
C GLU A 260 31.23 -36.38 22.84
N ALA A 261 32.21 -35.96 21.99
CA ALA A 261 33.62 -36.24 22.28
C ALA A 261 34.11 -35.54 23.54
N LYS A 262 33.74 -34.29 23.79
CA LYS A 262 34.04 -33.57 25.04
C LYS A 262 33.40 -34.23 26.24
N ALA A 263 32.16 -34.68 26.15
CA ALA A 263 31.46 -35.39 27.22
C ALA A 263 32.15 -36.70 27.55
N MET A 264 32.61 -37.45 26.53
CA MET A 264 33.38 -38.70 26.78
C MET A 264 34.72 -38.44 27.47
N VAL A 265 35.44 -37.39 27.07
CA VAL A 265 36.70 -36.99 27.71
C VAL A 265 36.46 -36.60 29.17
N MET A 266 35.46 -35.78 29.45
CA MET A 266 35.11 -35.38 30.82
C MET A 266 34.69 -36.58 31.69
N LEU A 267 33.93 -37.49 31.13
CA LEU A 267 33.58 -38.76 31.82
C LEU A 267 34.81 -39.62 32.14
N ALA A 268 35.72 -39.77 31.17
CA ALA A 268 36.96 -40.50 31.35
C ALA A 268 37.88 -39.85 32.41
N GLU A 269 38.00 -38.53 32.40
CA GLU A 269 38.76 -37.76 33.39
C GLU A 269 38.15 -37.90 34.80
N ALA A 270 36.82 -37.74 34.91
CA ALA A 270 36.12 -37.92 36.18
C ALA A 270 36.26 -39.37 36.74
N GLN A 271 36.22 -40.34 35.83
CA GLN A 271 36.40 -41.76 36.21
C GLN A 271 37.84 -42.06 36.62
N ALA A 272 38.83 -41.47 35.95
CA ALA A 272 40.24 -41.57 36.33
C ALA A 272 40.50 -40.92 37.69
N GLU A 273 39.92 -39.75 37.96
CA GLU A 273 40.05 -39.06 39.25
C GLU A 273 39.35 -39.84 40.39
N ALA A 274 38.14 -40.36 40.13
CA ALA A 274 37.45 -41.23 41.07
C ALA A 274 38.26 -42.49 41.40
N ASN A 275 38.85 -43.14 40.38
CA ASN A 275 39.72 -44.32 40.60
C ASN A 275 40.99 -43.94 41.34
N LYS A 276 41.58 -42.79 41.13
CA LYS A 276 42.76 -42.27 41.85
C LYS A 276 42.41 -42.06 43.35
N LEU A 277 41.31 -41.36 43.61
CA LEU A 277 40.81 -41.14 44.97
C LEU A 277 40.49 -42.46 45.67
N LEU A 278 39.92 -43.44 44.97
CA LEU A 278 39.66 -44.81 45.51
C LEU A 278 40.95 -45.53 45.84
N ALA A 279 41.96 -45.46 44.94
CA ALA A 279 43.27 -46.07 45.17
C ALA A 279 44.02 -45.41 46.34
N GLU A 280 43.91 -44.08 46.49
CA GLU A 280 44.49 -43.36 47.64
C GLU A 280 43.78 -43.71 49.01
N SER A 281 42.48 -43.98 48.94
CA SER A 281 41.67 -44.35 50.12
C SER A 281 41.74 -45.86 50.53
N LEU A 282 42.20 -46.71 49.62
CA LEU A 282 42.34 -48.14 49.83
C LEU A 282 43.56 -48.43 50.71
N THR A 283 43.33 -48.46 52.03
CA THR A 283 44.28 -49.07 53.00
C THR A 283 44.14 -50.59 52.99
N GLY A 284 45.21 -51.34 53.34
CA GLY A 284 45.21 -52.80 53.36
C GLY A 284 43.98 -53.40 54.03
N ASN A 285 43.57 -52.85 55.16
CA ASN A 285 42.40 -53.27 55.90
C ASN A 285 41.05 -53.05 55.18
N LEU A 286 40.96 -52.06 54.32
CA LEU A 286 39.74 -51.78 53.51
C LEU A 286 39.63 -52.76 52.33
N LEU A 287 40.76 -53.10 51.71
CA LEU A 287 40.82 -54.14 50.69
C LEU A 287 40.41 -55.55 51.23
N GLU A 288 40.88 -55.90 52.41
CA GLU A 288 40.46 -57.10 53.07
C GLU A 288 38.96 -57.14 53.38
N LYS A 289 38.41 -56.02 53.87
CA LYS A 289 36.98 -55.91 54.14
C LYS A 289 36.14 -56.04 52.83
N MET A 290 36.52 -55.39 51.77
CA MET A 290 35.84 -55.47 50.46
C MET A 290 35.96 -56.88 49.86
N TYR A 291 37.06 -57.56 50.09
CA TYR A 291 37.23 -58.95 49.68
C TYR A 291 36.25 -59.85 50.43
N TYR A 292 36.13 -59.75 51.78
CA TYR A 292 35.18 -60.53 52.56
C TYR A 292 33.72 -60.19 52.24
N GLU A 293 33.38 -58.97 51.95
CA GLU A 293 32.02 -58.53 51.54
C GLU A 293 31.56 -59.07 50.16
N LYS A 294 32.50 -59.28 49.26
CA LYS A 294 32.22 -59.83 47.92
C LYS A 294 32.45 -61.32 47.78
N TRP A 295 33.03 -61.97 48.79
CA TRP A 295 33.31 -63.38 48.71
C TRP A 295 32.04 -64.18 48.90
N ASP A 296 31.74 -65.09 47.93
CA ASP A 296 30.56 -65.93 47.87
C ASP A 296 30.69 -67.22 48.79
N GLY A 297 31.73 -67.27 49.58
CA GLY A 297 32.00 -68.42 50.52
C GLY A 297 32.52 -69.66 49.82
N LYS A 298 32.87 -69.65 48.57
CA LYS A 298 33.39 -70.78 47.81
C LYS A 298 34.88 -70.57 47.49
N LEU A 299 35.68 -71.60 47.78
CA LEU A 299 37.07 -71.60 47.36
C LEU A 299 37.17 -71.86 45.88
N PRO A 300 37.97 -71.07 45.13
CA PRO A 300 38.19 -71.32 43.72
C PRO A 300 38.91 -72.66 43.52
N TYR A 301 38.29 -73.57 42.80
CA TYR A 301 38.89 -74.79 42.39
C TYR A 301 39.87 -74.55 41.22
N ILE A 302 41.17 -74.58 41.53
CA ILE A 302 42.20 -74.62 40.51
C ILE A 302 42.75 -76.06 40.43
N TYR A 303 42.43 -76.72 39.34
CA TYR A 303 43.05 -78.02 39.03
C TYR A 303 44.23 -77.78 38.08
N GLY A 304 45.40 -77.83 38.67
CA GLY A 304 46.65 -77.85 37.89
C GLY A 304 47.63 -78.80 38.60
N SER A 305 48.23 -79.75 37.92
CA SER A 305 48.99 -80.83 38.44
C SER A 305 50.38 -80.49 39.03
N ASP A 306 50.80 -79.22 39.06
CA ASP A 306 52.10 -78.77 39.59
C ASP A 306 52.22 -77.30 40.00
N SER A 307 51.14 -76.66 40.39
CA SER A 307 51.21 -75.27 40.82
C SER A 307 50.86 -75.09 42.29
N THR A 308 51.73 -74.45 43.03
CA THR A 308 51.42 -73.87 44.36
C THR A 308 50.19 -72.95 44.24
N PRO A 309 49.27 -72.99 45.23
CA PRO A 309 48.10 -72.15 45.20
C PRO A 309 48.49 -70.66 45.12
N ILE A 310 47.96 -69.95 44.16
CA ILE A 310 48.26 -68.53 43.91
C ILE A 310 47.64 -67.63 45.00
N ILE A 311 46.87 -68.18 45.90
CA ILE A 311 46.27 -67.43 47.00
C ILE A 311 46.77 -68.00 48.31
N GLN A 312 47.79 -67.37 48.91
CA GLN A 312 48.00 -67.47 50.34
C GLN A 312 46.97 -66.60 51.02
N MET A 313 46.13 -67.26 51.81
CA MET A 313 45.29 -66.50 52.72
C MET A 313 46.17 -66.05 53.91
N PRO A 314 45.92 -64.83 54.42
CA PRO A 314 46.65 -64.33 55.60
C PRO A 314 46.27 -65.13 56.88
#